data_7cf1efbd539f25a1d1c50fa335d52d46
#
_entry.id   7cf1efbd539f25a1d1c50fa335d52d46
#
_cell.length_a   1.000
_cell.length_b   1.000
_cell.length_c   1.000
_cell.angle_alpha   90.00
_cell.angle_beta   90.00
_cell.angle_gamma   90.00
#
_symmetry.space_group_name_H-M   'P 1'
#
loop_
_entity.id
_entity.type
_entity.pdbx_description
1 polymer ?
#
loop_
_entity_poly.entity_id
_entity_poly.type
_entity_poly.pdbx_seq_one_letter_code
_entity_poly.pdbx_strand_id
1 'polypeptide(L)'
;MADHYNVLFLCTGNSARSIMAEAIMNYKGRPNFAAYSAGSHPSGAVRPEALRQLEAAHLPTGGLRSKAWEEFARPEAPKLDFVFTVCDNAANQVCPVWPGQPMTAHWGVPDPAAARGTDEQVEKAFRDAFFLLDRRINLFLSLPLSTLRGLSLKQEIDNIGRQ
;
A
#
# COMPACT_ATOMS: atom_id res chain seq x y z
N MET A 1 -4.06 -23.22 -12.92
CA MET A 1 -3.43 -22.77 -11.67
C MET A 1 -3.58 -21.28 -11.53
N ALA A 2 -4.10 -20.81 -10.41
CA ALA A 2 -4.27 -19.37 -10.19
C ALA A 2 -2.91 -18.71 -9.98
N ASP A 3 -2.72 -17.56 -10.61
CA ASP A 3 -1.52 -16.75 -10.39
C ASP A 3 -1.54 -16.19 -8.97
N HIS A 4 -0.35 -16.06 -8.39
CA HIS A 4 -0.19 -15.44 -7.09
C HIS A 4 0.77 -14.25 -7.21
N TYR A 5 0.38 -13.11 -6.64
CA TYR A 5 1.16 -11.88 -6.73
C TYR A 5 1.47 -11.35 -5.33
N ASN A 6 2.70 -10.86 -5.18
CA ASN A 6 3.14 -10.18 -3.96
C ASN A 6 3.24 -8.69 -4.22
N VAL A 7 2.59 -7.88 -3.38
CA VAL A 7 2.49 -6.43 -3.52
C VAL A 7 3.08 -5.76 -2.28
N LEU A 8 3.95 -4.77 -2.49
CA LEU A 8 4.50 -3.97 -1.39
C LEU A 8 4.01 -2.53 -1.51
N PHE A 9 3.44 -2.00 -0.45
CA PHE A 9 3.06 -0.59 -0.35
C PHE A 9 4.10 0.16 0.47
N LEU A 10 4.64 1.24 -0.08
CA LEU A 10 5.68 2.04 0.56
C LEU A 10 5.16 3.42 0.96
N CYS A 11 5.54 3.83 2.14
CA CYS A 11 5.30 5.17 2.68
C CYS A 11 6.55 5.56 3.46
N THR A 12 6.65 6.80 3.91
CA THR A 12 7.81 7.22 4.70
C THR A 12 7.79 6.56 6.09
N GLY A 13 6.71 6.78 6.83
CA GLY A 13 6.63 6.34 8.23
C GLY A 13 6.07 4.95 8.45
N ASN A 14 5.42 4.37 7.44
CA ASN A 14 4.74 3.07 7.56
C ASN A 14 3.89 3.01 8.82
N SER A 15 3.04 4.01 9.00
CA SER A 15 2.19 4.12 10.20
C SER A 15 0.70 4.21 9.88
N ALA A 16 0.31 4.63 8.68
CA ALA A 16 -1.09 4.80 8.30
C ALA A 16 -1.38 4.36 6.87
N ARG A 17 -0.98 5.15 5.86
CA ARG A 17 -1.39 4.91 4.46
C ARG A 17 -1.00 3.54 3.94
N SER A 18 0.26 3.17 4.04
CA SER A 18 0.74 1.88 3.56
C SER A 18 0.19 0.72 4.40
N ILE A 19 -0.02 0.94 5.70
CA ILE A 19 -0.61 -0.06 6.60
C ILE A 19 -2.06 -0.33 6.18
N MET A 20 -2.85 0.71 5.93
CA MET A 20 -4.24 0.55 5.47
C MET A 20 -4.29 -0.18 4.13
N ALA A 21 -3.40 0.19 3.20
CA ALA A 21 -3.33 -0.45 1.89
C ALA A 21 -3.01 -1.95 2.01
N GLU A 22 -2.07 -2.30 2.86
CA GLU A 22 -1.71 -3.70 3.12
C GLU A 22 -2.94 -4.49 3.59
N ALA A 23 -3.66 -3.95 4.57
CA ALA A 23 -4.83 -4.64 5.14
C ALA A 23 -5.95 -4.79 4.11
N ILE A 24 -6.21 -3.75 3.32
CA ILE A 24 -7.26 -3.79 2.29
C ILE A 24 -6.92 -4.85 1.23
N MET A 25 -5.68 -4.83 0.73
CA MET A 25 -5.26 -5.74 -0.32
C MET A 25 -5.25 -7.19 0.16
N ASN A 26 -4.79 -7.45 1.38
CA ASN A 26 -4.78 -8.80 1.92
C ASN A 26 -6.19 -9.36 2.08
N TYR A 27 -7.18 -8.50 2.37
CA TYR A 27 -8.56 -8.94 2.50
C TYR A 27 -9.21 -9.13 1.12
N LYS A 28 -9.16 -8.11 0.27
CA LYS A 28 -9.88 -8.10 -1.00
C LYS A 28 -9.18 -8.92 -2.09
N GLY A 29 -7.87 -9.06 -2.00
CA GLY A 29 -7.09 -9.77 -3.00
C GLY A 29 -6.98 -11.28 -2.78
N ARG A 30 -7.54 -11.81 -1.69
CA ARG A 30 -7.48 -13.23 -1.40
C ARG A 30 -8.11 -14.08 -2.49
N PRO A 31 -7.58 -15.26 -2.78
CA PRO A 31 -6.32 -15.83 -2.29
C PRO A 31 -5.13 -15.49 -3.19
N ASN A 32 -5.32 -14.68 -4.23
CA ASN A 32 -4.33 -14.50 -5.30
C ASN A 32 -3.27 -13.45 -4.98
N PHE A 33 -3.49 -12.62 -3.96
CA PHE A 33 -2.57 -11.54 -3.60
C PHE A 33 -2.15 -11.65 -2.15
N ALA A 34 -0.85 -11.45 -1.91
CA ALA A 34 -0.31 -11.22 -0.58
C ALA A 34 0.29 -9.81 -0.56
N ALA A 35 -0.09 -9.02 0.42
CA ALA A 35 0.34 -7.63 0.50
C ALA A 35 1.21 -7.39 1.73
N TYR A 36 2.14 -6.48 1.57
CA TYR A 36 3.08 -6.07 2.60
C TYR A 36 3.17 -4.55 2.59
N SER A 37 3.71 -3.97 3.65
CA SER A 37 3.99 -2.54 3.70
C SER A 37 5.29 -2.27 4.43
N ALA A 38 5.92 -1.13 4.11
CA ALA A 38 7.17 -0.73 4.74
C ALA A 38 7.38 0.76 4.59
N GLY A 39 8.34 1.31 5.31
CA GLY A 39 8.71 2.70 5.22
C GLY A 39 10.20 2.91 5.13
N SER A 40 10.59 4.03 4.52
CA SER A 40 12.00 4.43 4.47
C SER A 40 12.50 4.88 5.85
N HIS A 41 11.60 5.46 6.65
CA HIS A 41 11.87 5.95 8.01
C HIS A 41 10.72 5.54 8.92
N PRO A 42 10.61 4.23 9.25
CA PRO A 42 9.45 3.75 9.99
C PRO A 42 9.35 4.39 11.37
N SER A 43 8.13 4.78 11.73
CA SER A 43 7.87 5.39 13.03
C SER A 43 7.93 4.38 14.17
N GLY A 44 7.82 3.10 13.86
CA GLY A 44 7.82 2.02 14.84
C GLY A 44 6.44 1.69 15.41
N ALA A 45 5.42 2.47 15.08
CA ALA A 45 4.07 2.25 15.61
C ALA A 45 3.02 2.54 14.54
N VAL A 46 1.96 1.72 14.52
CA VAL A 46 0.80 1.94 13.65
C VAL A 46 -0.13 2.96 14.32
N ARG A 47 -0.63 3.92 13.53
CA ARG A 47 -1.51 4.95 14.06
C ARG A 47 -2.86 4.34 14.49
N PRO A 48 -3.34 4.68 15.71
CA PRO A 48 -4.64 4.18 16.17
C PRO A 48 -5.79 4.57 15.25
N GLU A 49 -5.72 5.76 14.63
CA GLU A 49 -6.74 6.23 13.70
C GLU A 49 -6.85 5.32 12.48
N ALA A 50 -5.70 4.83 11.98
CA ALA A 50 -5.69 3.88 10.86
C ALA A 50 -6.35 2.56 11.27
N LEU A 51 -6.01 2.06 12.46
CA LEU A 51 -6.62 0.82 12.97
C LEU A 51 -8.12 0.96 13.12
N ARG A 52 -8.61 2.12 13.60
CA ARG A 52 -10.05 2.36 13.74
C ARG A 52 -10.77 2.31 12.39
N GLN A 53 -10.16 2.84 11.32
CA GLN A 53 -10.76 2.76 9.99
C GLN A 53 -10.86 1.32 9.51
N LEU A 54 -9.81 0.53 9.74
CA LEU A 54 -9.80 -0.88 9.36
C LEU A 54 -10.85 -1.68 10.13
N GLU A 55 -10.95 -1.44 11.43
CA GLU A 55 -11.94 -2.11 12.27
C GLU A 55 -13.37 -1.74 11.88
N ALA A 56 -13.61 -0.46 11.56
CA ALA A 56 -14.91 -0.01 11.09
C ALA A 56 -15.31 -0.68 9.77
N ALA A 57 -14.35 -1.04 8.95
CA ALA A 57 -14.57 -1.76 7.69
C ALA A 57 -14.55 -3.27 7.86
N HIS A 58 -14.44 -3.77 9.09
CA HIS A 58 -14.38 -5.20 9.42
C HIS A 58 -13.19 -5.92 8.78
N LEU A 59 -12.06 -5.21 8.64
CA LEU A 59 -10.83 -5.80 8.11
C LEU A 59 -9.94 -6.28 9.26
N PRO A 60 -9.26 -7.44 9.08
CA PRO A 60 -8.33 -7.93 10.10
C PRO A 60 -7.17 -6.95 10.31
N THR A 61 -6.78 -6.75 11.57
CA THR A 61 -5.68 -5.87 11.95
C THR A 61 -4.52 -6.59 12.62
N GLY A 62 -4.68 -7.88 12.91
CA GLY A 62 -3.63 -8.66 13.53
C GLY A 62 -2.39 -8.76 12.65
N GLY A 63 -1.22 -8.60 13.24
CA GLY A 63 0.04 -8.70 12.52
C GLY A 63 0.51 -7.42 11.83
N LEU A 64 -0.30 -6.36 11.81
CA LEU A 64 0.11 -5.08 11.24
C LEU A 64 1.18 -4.45 12.11
N ARG A 65 2.30 -4.03 11.50
CA ARG A 65 3.40 -3.40 12.22
C ARG A 65 4.14 -2.42 11.32
N SER A 66 4.70 -1.40 11.95
CA SER A 66 5.57 -0.44 11.26
C SER A 66 6.96 -1.05 11.11
N LYS A 67 7.51 -1.03 9.89
CA LYS A 67 8.78 -1.70 9.60
C LYS A 67 9.54 -1.02 8.48
N ALA A 68 10.83 -1.28 8.42
CA ALA A 68 11.72 -0.69 7.43
C ALA A 68 11.65 -1.43 6.11
N TRP A 69 11.82 -0.69 5.01
CA TRP A 69 11.76 -1.26 3.67
C TRP A 69 12.92 -2.22 3.37
N GLU A 70 14.03 -2.12 4.12
CA GLU A 70 15.17 -3.03 3.97
C GLU A 70 14.78 -4.49 4.24
N GLU A 71 13.71 -4.72 5.01
CA GLU A 71 13.22 -6.10 5.24
C GLU A 71 12.84 -6.79 3.93
N PHE A 72 12.41 -6.02 2.92
CA PHE A 72 11.95 -6.56 1.65
C PHE A 72 13.01 -6.52 0.56
N ALA A 73 14.19 -5.97 0.87
CA ALA A 73 15.33 -5.95 -0.06
C ALA A 73 16.30 -7.12 0.16
N ARG A 74 16.05 -7.94 1.16
CA ARG A 74 16.92 -9.09 1.49
C ARG A 74 16.64 -10.26 0.55
N PRO A 75 17.65 -11.11 0.28
CA PRO A 75 17.47 -12.27 -0.59
C PRO A 75 16.36 -13.23 -0.14
N GLU A 76 16.15 -13.36 1.18
CA GLU A 76 15.13 -14.24 1.75
C GLU A 76 13.73 -13.61 1.80
N ALA A 77 13.58 -12.34 1.43
CA ALA A 77 12.30 -11.68 1.41
C ALA A 77 11.39 -12.27 0.32
N PRO A 78 10.05 -12.10 0.46
CA PRO A 78 9.15 -12.51 -0.62
C PRO A 78 9.52 -11.83 -1.93
N LYS A 79 9.43 -12.56 -3.04
CA LYS A 79 9.66 -11.99 -4.36
C LYS A 79 8.48 -11.08 -4.71
N LEU A 80 8.74 -9.79 -4.89
CA LEU A 80 7.70 -8.80 -5.14
C LEU A 80 7.36 -8.75 -6.63
N ASP A 81 6.07 -8.66 -6.92
CA ASP A 81 5.57 -8.46 -8.29
C ASP A 81 5.24 -6.98 -8.55
N PHE A 82 4.76 -6.28 -7.52
CA PHE A 82 4.39 -4.87 -7.61
C PHE A 82 4.87 -4.11 -6.38
N VAL A 83 5.32 -2.87 -6.58
CA VAL A 83 5.65 -1.94 -5.50
C VAL A 83 4.94 -0.63 -5.78
N PHE A 84 4.06 -0.20 -4.86
CA PHE A 84 3.34 1.05 -4.99
C PHE A 84 3.77 2.01 -3.87
N THR A 85 4.24 3.21 -4.26
CA THR A 85 4.48 4.26 -3.28
C THR A 85 3.19 5.03 -3.07
N VAL A 86 2.80 5.21 -1.80
CA VAL A 86 1.53 5.86 -1.46
C VAL A 86 1.73 7.23 -0.81
N CYS A 87 2.96 7.69 -0.67
CA CYS A 87 3.25 9.06 -0.26
C CYS A 87 4.33 9.64 -1.16
N ASP A 88 4.27 10.97 -1.37
CA ASP A 88 5.17 11.65 -2.30
C ASP A 88 6.63 11.57 -1.85
N ASN A 89 6.88 11.63 -0.55
CA ASN A 89 8.24 11.56 -0.02
C ASN A 89 8.91 10.23 -0.35
N ALA A 90 8.18 9.12 -0.24
CA ALA A 90 8.72 7.80 -0.57
C ALA A 90 9.05 7.69 -2.06
N ALA A 91 8.24 8.31 -2.92
CA ALA A 91 8.46 8.30 -4.37
C ALA A 91 9.74 9.01 -4.76
N ASN A 92 10.18 10.01 -3.97
CA ASN A 92 11.35 10.82 -4.26
C ASN A 92 12.63 10.35 -3.58
N GLN A 93 12.55 9.26 -2.82
CA GLN A 93 13.72 8.71 -2.12
C GLN A 93 14.39 7.64 -2.95
N VAL A 94 15.71 7.45 -2.70
CA VAL A 94 16.46 6.38 -3.35
C VAL A 94 16.04 5.06 -2.72
N CYS A 95 15.29 4.27 -3.48
CA CYS A 95 14.79 2.98 -3.01
C CYS A 95 15.85 1.90 -3.13
N PRO A 96 15.80 0.85 -2.27
CA PRO A 96 16.60 -0.34 -2.47
C PRO A 96 16.29 -1.01 -3.81
N VAL A 97 17.21 -1.85 -4.27
CA VAL A 97 16.94 -2.72 -5.41
C VAL A 97 16.15 -3.92 -4.89
N TRP A 98 14.92 -4.09 -5.39
CA TRP A 98 14.05 -5.15 -4.92
C TRP A 98 14.34 -6.46 -5.67
N PRO A 99 14.45 -7.60 -4.94
CA PRO A 99 14.57 -8.89 -5.63
C PRO A 99 13.37 -9.14 -6.56
N GLY A 100 13.64 -9.61 -7.77
CA GLY A 100 12.61 -9.95 -8.73
C GLY A 100 12.21 -8.83 -9.67
N GLN A 101 12.77 -7.63 -9.51
CA GLN A 101 12.50 -6.47 -10.37
C GLN A 101 11.00 -6.21 -10.52
N PRO A 102 10.29 -5.89 -9.43
CA PRO A 102 8.84 -5.68 -9.48
C PRO A 102 8.48 -4.46 -10.33
N MET A 103 7.25 -4.47 -10.85
CA MET A 103 6.68 -3.31 -11.49
C MET A 103 6.33 -2.27 -10.43
N THR A 104 6.68 -1.00 -10.66
CA THR A 104 6.46 0.06 -9.68
C THR A 104 5.50 1.12 -10.20
N ALA A 105 4.75 1.75 -9.29
CA ALA A 105 3.89 2.88 -9.62
C ALA A 105 3.74 3.78 -8.39
N HIS A 106 3.38 5.03 -8.62
CA HIS A 106 3.12 5.99 -7.56
C HIS A 106 1.62 6.23 -7.42
N TRP A 107 1.09 5.88 -6.25
CA TRP A 107 -0.33 6.06 -5.91
C TRP A 107 -0.44 7.03 -4.73
N GLY A 108 0.00 8.27 -4.91
CA GLY A 108 0.07 9.26 -3.84
C GLY A 108 -1.28 9.52 -3.16
N VAL A 109 -1.27 9.51 -1.84
CA VAL A 109 -2.43 9.78 -1.00
C VAL A 109 -2.04 10.90 -0.02
N PRO A 110 -2.88 11.94 0.15
CA PRO A 110 -2.58 12.97 1.14
C PRO A 110 -2.36 12.36 2.53
N ASP A 111 -1.42 12.91 3.28
CA ASP A 111 -1.05 12.39 4.59
C ASP A 111 -2.12 12.71 5.63
N PRO A 112 -2.92 11.73 6.09
CA PRO A 112 -3.95 11.99 7.08
C PRO A 112 -3.36 12.38 8.44
N ALA A 113 -2.14 11.95 8.75
CA ALA A 113 -1.47 12.28 10.00
C ALA A 113 -1.06 13.77 10.06
N ALA A 114 -1.04 14.46 8.92
CA ALA A 114 -0.76 15.90 8.87
C ALA A 114 -2.01 16.75 9.13
N ALA A 115 -3.18 16.15 9.23
CA ALA A 115 -4.43 16.88 9.46
C ALA A 115 -4.42 17.58 10.83
N ARG A 116 -4.98 18.77 10.86
CA ARG A 116 -5.10 19.60 12.05
C ARG A 116 -6.56 19.88 12.32
N GLY A 117 -6.89 20.17 13.58
CA GLY A 117 -8.24 20.56 13.95
C GLY A 117 -8.83 19.61 14.98
N THR A 118 -10.15 19.42 14.93
CA THR A 118 -10.87 18.56 15.88
C THR A 118 -10.59 17.09 15.61
N ASP A 119 -10.90 16.24 16.59
CA ASP A 119 -10.80 14.78 16.44
C ASP A 119 -11.62 14.32 15.23
N GLU A 120 -12.80 14.90 15.02
CA GLU A 120 -13.65 14.57 13.87
C GLU A 120 -12.96 14.89 12.54
N GLN A 121 -12.24 16.04 12.47
CA GLN A 121 -11.51 16.42 11.26
C GLN A 121 -10.34 15.50 11.00
N VAL A 122 -9.64 15.08 12.03
CA VAL A 122 -8.53 14.12 11.91
C VAL A 122 -9.08 12.75 11.46
N GLU A 123 -10.15 12.27 12.10
CA GLU A 123 -10.76 10.99 11.71
C GLU A 123 -11.27 11.03 10.27
N LYS A 124 -11.83 12.17 9.83
CA LYS A 124 -12.26 12.33 8.44
C LYS A 124 -11.09 12.19 7.47
N ALA A 125 -9.93 12.77 7.81
CA ALA A 125 -8.73 12.68 6.97
C ALA A 125 -8.29 11.22 6.80
N PHE A 126 -8.31 10.43 7.88
CA PHE A 126 -7.99 9.00 7.81
C PHE A 126 -9.04 8.23 7.01
N ARG A 127 -10.31 8.55 7.18
CA ARG A 127 -11.39 7.91 6.41
C ARG A 127 -11.26 8.21 4.92
N ASP A 128 -10.97 9.45 4.56
CA ASP A 128 -10.80 9.84 3.16
C ASP A 128 -9.61 9.11 2.54
N ALA A 129 -8.51 9.00 3.28
CA ALA A 129 -7.34 8.24 2.81
C ALA A 129 -7.68 6.76 2.62
N PHE A 130 -8.42 6.18 3.56
CA PHE A 130 -8.85 4.79 3.46
C PHE A 130 -9.69 4.56 2.21
N PHE A 131 -10.69 5.41 1.95
CA PHE A 131 -11.57 5.24 0.78
C PHE A 131 -10.82 5.44 -0.53
N LEU A 132 -9.85 6.35 -0.59
CA LEU A 132 -9.04 6.54 -1.79
C LEU A 132 -8.20 5.29 -2.08
N LEU A 133 -7.56 4.73 -1.07
CA LEU A 133 -6.78 3.50 -1.19
C LEU A 133 -7.68 2.32 -1.59
N ASP A 134 -8.84 2.20 -0.97
CA ASP A 134 -9.79 1.15 -1.26
C ASP A 134 -10.24 1.20 -2.72
N ARG A 135 -10.55 2.39 -3.22
CA ARG A 135 -10.94 2.58 -4.61
C ARG A 135 -9.82 2.16 -5.56
N ARG A 136 -8.59 2.58 -5.31
CA ARG A 136 -7.45 2.25 -6.17
C ARG A 136 -7.16 0.76 -6.16
N ILE A 137 -7.25 0.12 -5.00
CA ILE A 137 -7.05 -1.31 -4.89
C ILE A 137 -8.13 -2.07 -5.66
N ASN A 138 -9.39 -1.65 -5.54
CA ASN A 138 -10.48 -2.26 -6.30
C ASN A 138 -10.24 -2.14 -7.81
N LEU A 139 -9.79 -0.98 -8.29
CA LEU A 139 -9.45 -0.79 -9.71
C LEU A 139 -8.33 -1.72 -10.13
N PHE A 140 -7.28 -1.83 -9.32
CA PHE A 140 -6.17 -2.72 -9.61
C PHE A 140 -6.61 -4.19 -9.68
N LEU A 141 -7.44 -4.63 -8.72
CA LEU A 141 -7.91 -6.01 -8.68
C LEU A 141 -8.83 -6.35 -9.84
N SER A 142 -9.42 -5.34 -10.50
CA SER A 142 -10.27 -5.55 -11.67
C SER A 142 -9.47 -5.68 -12.98
N LEU A 143 -8.16 -5.41 -12.96
CA LEU A 143 -7.34 -5.52 -14.15
C LEU A 143 -7.14 -7.00 -14.55
N PRO A 144 -7.17 -7.29 -15.86
CA PRO A 144 -6.94 -8.66 -16.35
C PRO A 144 -5.43 -8.98 -16.36
N LEU A 145 -4.85 -9.20 -15.19
CA LEU A 145 -3.40 -9.38 -15.03
C LEU A 145 -2.88 -10.59 -15.80
N SER A 146 -3.73 -11.58 -16.05
CA SER A 146 -3.33 -12.76 -16.83
C SER A 146 -3.07 -12.43 -18.31
N THR A 147 -3.66 -11.32 -18.81
CA THR A 147 -3.52 -10.93 -20.23
C THR A 147 -2.70 -9.67 -20.41
N LEU A 148 -2.70 -8.75 -19.45
CA LEU A 148 -1.90 -7.53 -19.52
C LEU A 148 -0.44 -7.83 -19.20
N ARG A 149 0.48 -7.30 -19.99
CA ARG A 149 1.91 -7.50 -19.81
C ARG A 149 2.67 -6.22 -20.09
N GLY A 150 3.85 -6.09 -19.47
CA GLY A 150 4.82 -5.07 -19.79
C GLY A 150 4.26 -3.65 -19.76
N LEU A 151 4.46 -2.91 -20.83
CA LEU A 151 4.11 -1.49 -20.88
C LEU A 151 2.60 -1.24 -20.72
N SER A 152 1.75 -2.12 -21.29
CA SER A 152 0.30 -1.97 -21.18
C SER A 152 -0.15 -2.05 -19.71
N LEU A 153 0.38 -3.00 -18.97
CA LEU A 153 0.08 -3.12 -17.53
C LEU A 153 0.61 -1.92 -16.76
N LYS A 154 1.83 -1.48 -17.07
CA LYS A 154 2.42 -0.31 -16.41
C LYS A 154 1.55 0.94 -16.62
N GLN A 155 1.05 1.16 -17.83
CA GLN A 155 0.17 2.28 -18.12
C GLN A 155 -1.13 2.23 -17.31
N GLU A 156 -1.73 1.04 -17.19
CA GLU A 156 -2.96 0.87 -16.42
C GLU A 156 -2.76 1.16 -14.93
N ILE A 157 -1.69 0.64 -14.33
CA ILE A 157 -1.45 0.88 -12.90
C ILE A 157 -1.04 2.33 -12.63
N ASP A 158 -0.34 3.00 -13.55
CA ASP A 158 -0.03 4.42 -13.42
C ASP A 158 -1.31 5.26 -13.50
N ASN A 159 -2.23 4.90 -14.40
CA ASN A 159 -3.52 5.59 -14.54
C ASN A 159 -4.35 5.50 -13.26
N ILE A 160 -4.33 4.35 -12.59
CA ILE A 160 -5.02 4.19 -11.31
C ILE A 160 -4.53 5.21 -10.29
N GLY A 161 -3.23 5.47 -10.27
CA GLY A 161 -2.64 6.45 -9.36
C GLY A 161 -3.07 7.89 -9.61
N ARG A 162 -3.66 8.16 -10.78
CA ARG A 162 -4.16 9.49 -11.16
C ARG A 162 -5.65 9.66 -10.89
N GLN A 163 -6.33 8.61 -10.47
CA GLN A 163 -7.79 8.64 -10.20
C GLN A 163 -8.15 9.36 -8.90
#